data_cc4fa503f5ed6d90809811e7ad59a79f
#
_entry.id   cc4fa503f5ed6d90809811e7ad59a79f
#
_cell.length_a   1.000
_cell.length_b   1.000
_cell.length_c   1.000
_cell.angle_alpha   90.00
_cell.angle_beta   90.00
_cell.angle_gamma   90.00
#
_symmetry.space_group_name_H-M   'P 1'
#
loop_
_entity.id
_entity.type
_entity.pdbx_description
1 polymer ?
#
loop_
_entity_poly.entity_id
_entity_poly.type
_entity_poly.pdbx_seq_one_letter_code
_entity_poly.pdbx_strand_id
1 'polypeptide(L)'
;MKVLSIDIGIKNFAFCLFEKTSENDYFHISKWDVVNISEEESFQCSFIDKSISSSNLSVNPYQCNKPAKFKKNLDCFCLKHAKKQPFQIPDSELNKSSIQKHKMQKLLEIVKKYDIEYEKSSKKNDLISLINQYTYENYFQKIETTNANKVNLINIGSNIKTKFNNLFSQEDTIDYVIIENQIGPIANRMKTIQGMIVQYFIMSNIFVENIEFISASNKLKNCDINTKTKYSDRKKIGIQKCLEIISSNHSFSNQVDYFNIHKKKDDLSDSFLQGLWFINDKKI
;
A
#
# COMPACT_ATOMS: atom_id res chain seq x y z
N MET A 1 0.14 30.18 -1.99
CA MET A 1 -1.12 29.42 -1.77
C MET A 1 -0.90 27.97 -2.09
N LYS A 2 -1.34 27.06 -1.20
CA LYS A 2 -1.16 25.61 -1.34
C LYS A 2 -2.50 24.89 -1.24
N VAL A 3 -2.77 24.00 -2.21
CA VAL A 3 -3.97 23.16 -2.26
C VAL A 3 -3.55 21.69 -2.30
N LEU A 4 -3.84 20.96 -1.24
CA LEU A 4 -3.58 19.51 -1.14
C LEU A 4 -4.85 18.74 -1.50
N SER A 5 -4.84 18.05 -2.61
CA SER A 5 -5.93 17.18 -3.08
C SER A 5 -5.66 15.73 -2.74
N ILE A 6 -6.61 15.06 -2.09
CA ILE A 6 -6.48 13.68 -1.59
C ILE A 6 -7.59 12.81 -2.16
N ASP A 7 -7.18 11.71 -2.80
CA ASP A 7 -8.02 10.56 -3.18
C ASP A 7 -7.74 9.40 -2.22
N ILE A 8 -8.77 8.95 -1.48
CA ILE A 8 -8.57 7.98 -0.39
C ILE A 8 -8.54 6.56 -0.89
N GLY A 9 -7.38 5.91 -0.76
CA GLY A 9 -7.20 4.49 -0.96
C GLY A 9 -6.33 3.87 0.13
N ILE A 10 -6.66 2.66 0.59
CA ILE A 10 -5.87 2.01 1.65
C ILE A 10 -4.48 1.60 1.13
N LYS A 11 -4.42 0.98 -0.06
CA LYS A 11 -3.16 0.64 -0.74
C LYS A 11 -2.66 1.74 -1.67
N ASN A 12 -3.58 2.53 -2.18
CA ASN A 12 -3.32 3.55 -3.17
C ASN A 12 -3.90 4.88 -2.66
N PHE A 13 -3.35 5.37 -1.56
CA PHE A 13 -3.64 6.72 -1.10
C PHE A 13 -2.94 7.69 -2.03
N ALA A 14 -3.70 8.38 -2.88
CA ALA A 14 -3.15 9.32 -3.83
C ALA A 14 -3.32 10.76 -3.36
N PHE A 15 -2.34 11.58 -3.62
CA PHE A 15 -2.40 13.01 -3.31
C PHE A 15 -1.67 13.83 -4.37
N CYS A 16 -2.12 15.09 -4.55
CA CYS A 16 -1.48 16.09 -5.36
C CYS A 16 -1.44 17.42 -4.60
N LEU A 17 -0.25 17.94 -4.34
CA LEU A 17 -0.04 19.24 -3.72
C LEU A 17 0.25 20.27 -4.81
N PHE A 18 -0.69 21.16 -5.02
CA PHE A 18 -0.55 22.32 -5.89
C PHE A 18 -0.03 23.50 -5.08
N GLU A 19 0.90 24.23 -5.66
CA GLU A 19 1.50 25.40 -5.05
C GLU A 19 1.55 26.57 -6.03
N LYS A 20 1.12 27.75 -5.58
CA LYS A 20 1.20 29.03 -6.26
C LYS A 20 2.02 29.97 -5.39
N THR A 21 3.16 30.42 -5.90
CA THR A 21 4.04 31.36 -5.21
C THR A 21 3.68 32.81 -5.54
N SER A 22 4.18 33.75 -4.76
CA SER A 22 3.98 35.20 -5.04
C SER A 22 4.66 35.67 -6.33
N GLU A 23 5.66 34.91 -6.80
CA GLU A 23 6.40 35.21 -8.02
C GLU A 23 5.72 34.69 -9.28
N ASN A 24 4.90 33.64 -9.13
CA ASN A 24 4.20 32.96 -10.23
C ASN A 24 2.69 33.03 -10.03
N ASP A 25 1.98 33.63 -10.96
CA ASP A 25 0.51 33.75 -10.92
C ASP A 25 -0.22 32.46 -11.36
N TYR A 26 0.48 31.33 -11.38
CA TYR A 26 -0.09 30.02 -11.75
C TYR A 26 0.35 28.93 -10.78
N PHE A 27 -0.52 27.93 -10.63
CA PHE A 27 -0.20 26.73 -9.83
C PHE A 27 0.77 25.80 -10.57
N HIS A 28 1.71 25.23 -9.82
CA HIS A 28 2.53 24.10 -10.23
C HIS A 28 2.33 22.92 -9.26
N ILE A 29 2.78 21.73 -9.61
CA ILE A 29 2.72 20.56 -8.73
C ILE A 29 4.03 20.50 -7.95
N SER A 30 3.97 20.68 -6.63
CA SER A 30 5.13 20.56 -5.74
C SER A 30 5.34 19.11 -5.28
N LYS A 31 4.24 18.36 -5.04
CA LYS A 31 4.28 16.93 -4.65
C LYS A 31 3.11 16.18 -5.27
N TRP A 32 3.37 15.00 -5.83
CA TRP A 32 2.35 14.16 -6.43
C TRP A 32 2.76 12.69 -6.33
N ASP A 33 2.00 11.86 -5.61
CA ASP A 33 2.37 10.46 -5.42
C ASP A 33 1.19 9.58 -4.97
N VAL A 34 1.42 8.28 -4.96
CA VAL A 34 0.52 7.24 -4.44
C VAL A 34 1.21 6.44 -3.36
N VAL A 35 0.66 6.46 -2.15
CA VAL A 35 1.27 5.87 -0.96
C VAL A 35 0.40 4.72 -0.42
N ASN A 36 1.04 3.66 0.04
CA ASN A 36 0.35 2.54 0.69
C ASN A 36 0.24 2.78 2.21
N ILE A 37 -0.94 3.16 2.71
CA ILE A 37 -1.18 3.36 4.15
C ILE A 37 -1.53 2.07 4.90
N SER A 38 -1.65 0.92 4.19
CA SER A 38 -1.84 -0.40 4.83
C SER A 38 -0.53 -1.16 5.04
N GLU A 39 0.60 -0.56 4.72
CA GLU A 39 1.89 -1.23 4.77
C GLU A 39 2.24 -1.57 6.20
N GLU A 40 2.25 -2.87 6.50
CA GLU A 40 2.90 -3.41 7.68
C GLU A 40 4.41 -3.48 7.39
N GLU A 41 5.25 -3.52 8.41
CA GLU A 41 6.70 -3.65 8.26
C GLU A 41 7.02 -4.75 7.26
N SER A 42 7.58 -4.38 6.11
CA SER A 42 7.97 -5.34 5.10
C SER A 42 9.28 -6.00 5.53
N PHE A 43 9.22 -7.26 5.91
CA PHE A 43 10.42 -8.05 6.15
C PHE A 43 11.27 -8.11 4.88
N GLN A 44 12.53 -7.70 5.00
CA GLN A 44 13.50 -7.79 3.92
C GLN A 44 14.24 -9.13 3.99
N CYS A 45 14.71 -9.61 2.82
CA CYS A 45 15.51 -10.82 2.76
C CYS A 45 16.87 -10.61 3.42
N SER A 46 17.15 -11.34 4.50
CA SER A 46 18.38 -11.27 5.27
C SER A 46 19.56 -12.01 4.63
N PHE A 47 19.37 -12.66 3.46
CA PHE A 47 20.42 -13.42 2.80
C PHE A 47 21.58 -12.50 2.37
N ILE A 48 22.80 -12.89 2.80
CA ILE A 48 24.05 -12.23 2.43
C ILE A 48 24.79 -13.14 1.45
N ASP A 49 25.07 -12.63 0.26
CA ASP A 49 25.85 -13.37 -0.74
C ASP A 49 27.34 -13.19 -0.45
N LYS A 50 27.98 -14.27 0.07
CA LYS A 50 29.41 -14.30 0.39
C LYS A 50 30.28 -14.61 -0.83
N SER A 51 29.70 -14.92 -1.98
CA SER A 51 30.44 -15.35 -3.18
C SER A 51 31.09 -14.21 -3.97
N ILE A 52 30.82 -12.95 -3.59
CA ILE A 52 31.44 -11.76 -4.22
C ILE A 52 32.57 -11.25 -3.33
N SER A 53 33.54 -12.11 -3.05
CA SER A 53 34.84 -11.72 -2.51
C SER A 53 35.88 -11.86 -3.62
N SER A 54 36.00 -10.88 -4.48
CA SER A 54 37.11 -10.76 -5.40
C SER A 54 37.73 -9.37 -5.30
N SER A 55 38.91 -9.33 -4.72
CA SER A 55 40.05 -8.46 -5.07
C SER A 55 39.95 -6.94 -4.99
N ASN A 56 39.01 -6.30 -4.28
CA ASN A 56 39.11 -4.89 -3.94
C ASN A 56 38.60 -4.60 -2.53
N LEU A 57 39.44 -4.03 -1.73
CA LEU A 57 39.35 -3.69 -0.30
C LEU A 57 38.27 -2.63 0.03
N SER A 58 36.98 -2.81 -0.29
CA SER A 58 35.93 -1.92 0.24
C SER A 58 34.48 -2.33 -0.12
N VAL A 59 34.17 -3.62 -0.33
CA VAL A 59 32.82 -3.99 -0.70
C VAL A 59 32.09 -4.61 0.50
N ASN A 60 31.09 -3.88 1.01
CA ASN A 60 30.13 -4.45 1.95
C ASN A 60 29.49 -5.70 1.35
N PRO A 61 29.35 -6.82 2.10
CA PRO A 61 28.73 -8.02 1.59
C PRO A 61 27.33 -7.70 1.05
N TYR A 62 27.03 -8.14 -0.19
CA TYR A 62 25.77 -7.82 -0.85
C TYR A 62 24.60 -8.46 -0.11
N GLN A 63 23.80 -7.64 0.53
CA GLN A 63 22.54 -8.05 1.14
C GLN A 63 21.41 -8.01 0.12
N CYS A 64 20.58 -9.04 0.08
CA CYS A 64 19.55 -9.22 -0.96
C CYS A 64 18.45 -8.15 -0.97
N ASN A 65 18.09 -7.56 0.12
CA ASN A 65 17.07 -6.51 0.30
C ASN A 65 15.74 -6.67 -0.49
N LYS A 66 15.47 -7.86 -1.08
CA LYS A 66 14.17 -8.14 -1.71
C LYS A 66 13.12 -8.43 -0.64
N PRO A 67 11.84 -8.10 -0.88
CA PRO A 67 10.75 -8.46 0.03
C PRO A 67 10.79 -9.95 0.38
N ALA A 68 10.82 -10.27 1.66
CA ALA A 68 10.80 -11.63 2.15
C ALA A 68 9.39 -12.24 2.02
N LYS A 69 9.34 -13.53 1.73
CA LYS A 69 8.09 -14.32 1.65
C LYS A 69 8.00 -15.40 2.70
N PHE A 70 9.13 -15.72 3.31
CA PHE A 70 9.29 -16.81 4.26
C PHE A 70 10.16 -16.35 5.42
N LYS A 71 9.86 -16.87 6.62
CA LYS A 71 10.68 -16.67 7.81
C LYS A 71 11.01 -17.99 8.46
N LYS A 72 12.17 -18.06 9.10
CA LYS A 72 12.59 -19.14 9.97
C LYS A 72 13.35 -18.52 11.13
N ASN A 73 12.84 -18.67 12.35
CA ASN A 73 13.34 -17.99 13.53
C ASN A 73 13.37 -16.46 13.31
N LEU A 74 14.56 -15.85 13.39
CA LEU A 74 14.78 -14.40 13.17
C LEU A 74 15.08 -14.06 11.71
N ASP A 75 15.36 -15.06 10.87
CA ASP A 75 15.76 -14.85 9.48
C ASP A 75 14.56 -14.82 8.54
N CYS A 76 14.62 -13.90 7.58
CA CYS A 76 13.60 -13.72 6.55
C CYS A 76 14.19 -13.92 5.16
N PHE A 77 13.47 -14.62 4.27
CA PHE A 77 13.98 -14.99 2.95
C PHE A 77 12.98 -14.70 1.83
N CYS A 78 13.48 -14.15 0.71
CA CYS A 78 12.74 -14.16 -0.55
C CYS A 78 12.69 -15.60 -1.10
N LEU A 79 11.79 -15.89 -2.04
CA LEU A 79 11.63 -17.24 -2.60
C LEU A 79 12.94 -17.82 -3.16
N LYS A 80 13.77 -16.98 -3.84
CA LYS A 80 15.06 -17.43 -4.41
C LYS A 80 16.01 -17.92 -3.32
N HIS A 81 16.10 -17.20 -2.22
CA HIS A 81 17.04 -17.51 -1.15
C HIS A 81 16.50 -18.50 -0.13
N ALA A 82 15.20 -18.62 0.04
CA ALA A 82 14.58 -19.71 0.79
C ALA A 82 14.93 -21.09 0.17
N LYS A 83 14.91 -21.21 -1.16
CA LYS A 83 15.30 -22.45 -1.86
C LYS A 83 16.76 -22.86 -1.68
N LYS A 84 17.62 -21.97 -1.19
CA LYS A 84 19.04 -22.23 -0.91
C LYS A 84 19.30 -22.65 0.55
N GLN A 85 18.27 -22.66 1.38
CA GLN A 85 18.37 -23.02 2.79
C GLN A 85 17.98 -24.50 3.00
N PRO A 86 18.34 -25.10 4.14
CA PRO A 86 18.04 -26.51 4.43
C PRO A 86 16.56 -26.78 4.74
N PHE A 87 15.75 -25.73 4.91
CA PHE A 87 14.33 -25.86 5.24
C PHE A 87 13.45 -25.96 3.99
N GLN A 88 12.36 -26.69 4.10
CA GLN A 88 11.41 -26.88 3.01
C GLN A 88 10.42 -25.70 2.92
N ILE A 89 9.93 -25.42 1.70
CA ILE A 89 8.87 -24.45 1.50
C ILE A 89 7.54 -25.13 1.78
N PRO A 90 6.71 -24.61 2.70
CA PRO A 90 5.45 -25.26 3.07
C PRO A 90 4.46 -25.21 1.91
N ASP A 91 3.81 -26.36 1.67
CA ASP A 91 2.65 -26.47 0.79
C ASP A 91 1.35 -26.08 1.51
N SER A 92 0.22 -26.15 0.79
CA SER A 92 -1.09 -25.79 1.34
C SER A 92 -1.61 -26.80 2.36
N GLU A 93 -1.17 -28.07 2.28
CA GLU A 93 -1.62 -29.16 3.16
C GLU A 93 -1.12 -28.95 4.60
N LEU A 94 0.09 -28.41 4.75
CA LEU A 94 0.73 -28.14 6.04
C LEU A 94 0.44 -26.74 6.59
N ASN A 95 -0.46 -25.99 5.97
CA ASN A 95 -0.86 -24.68 6.53
C ASN A 95 -1.62 -24.87 7.85
N LYS A 96 -1.25 -24.12 8.89
CA LYS A 96 -1.84 -24.17 10.23
C LYS A 96 -3.37 -24.06 10.21
N SER A 97 -3.92 -23.17 9.36
CA SER A 97 -5.37 -22.99 9.21
C SER A 97 -6.05 -24.18 8.54
N SER A 98 -5.37 -24.93 7.68
CA SER A 98 -5.88 -26.15 7.04
C SER A 98 -5.85 -27.32 8.01
N ILE A 99 -4.73 -27.50 8.71
CA ILE A 99 -4.54 -28.57 9.71
C ILE A 99 -5.63 -28.53 10.79
N GLN A 100 -5.95 -27.36 11.31
CA GLN A 100 -7.02 -27.20 12.33
C GLN A 100 -8.41 -27.64 11.85
N LYS A 101 -8.70 -27.52 10.55
CA LYS A 101 -9.99 -27.89 9.94
C LYS A 101 -10.10 -29.35 9.54
N HIS A 102 -8.97 -30.05 9.44
CA HIS A 102 -8.98 -31.46 9.01
C HIS A 102 -9.69 -32.39 10.02
N LYS A 103 -10.36 -33.41 9.48
CA LYS A 103 -10.89 -34.53 10.26
C LYS A 103 -9.76 -35.45 10.69
N MET A 104 -10.01 -36.28 11.71
CA MET A 104 -9.05 -37.24 12.27
C MET A 104 -8.36 -38.09 11.21
N GLN A 105 -9.15 -38.66 10.29
CA GLN A 105 -8.64 -39.52 9.21
C GLN A 105 -7.57 -38.80 8.35
N LYS A 106 -7.84 -37.52 7.98
CA LYS A 106 -6.89 -36.74 7.18
C LYS A 106 -5.61 -36.40 7.95
N LEU A 107 -5.72 -36.16 9.25
CA LEU A 107 -4.53 -35.94 10.11
C LEU A 107 -3.69 -37.20 10.20
N LEU A 108 -4.29 -38.40 10.30
CA LEU A 108 -3.59 -39.69 10.28
C LEU A 108 -2.90 -39.94 8.93
N GLU A 109 -3.50 -39.53 7.81
CA GLU A 109 -2.86 -39.61 6.50
C GLU A 109 -1.62 -38.71 6.44
N ILE A 110 -1.70 -37.50 6.98
CA ILE A 110 -0.59 -36.53 7.01
C ILE A 110 0.57 -37.07 7.86
N VAL A 111 0.33 -37.52 9.10
CA VAL A 111 1.41 -38.05 9.96
C VAL A 111 2.09 -39.28 9.33
N LYS A 112 1.34 -40.14 8.64
CA LYS A 112 1.91 -41.28 7.90
C LYS A 112 2.71 -40.82 6.69
N LYS A 113 2.22 -39.87 5.92
CA LYS A 113 2.88 -39.34 4.70
C LYS A 113 4.22 -38.68 5.01
N TYR A 114 4.32 -38.02 6.14
CA TYR A 114 5.51 -37.27 6.56
C TYR A 114 6.36 -38.02 7.60
N ASP A 115 6.04 -39.32 7.86
CA ASP A 115 6.72 -40.17 8.83
C ASP A 115 6.87 -39.55 10.22
N ILE A 116 5.77 -38.94 10.69
CA ILE A 116 5.71 -38.30 12.01
C ILE A 116 5.30 -39.37 13.03
N GLU A 117 6.13 -39.59 14.04
CA GLU A 117 5.85 -40.52 15.14
C GLU A 117 4.62 -40.05 15.94
N TYR A 118 3.69 -40.98 16.19
CA TYR A 118 2.51 -40.70 17.03
C TYR A 118 2.04 -41.97 17.75
N GLU A 119 1.41 -41.79 18.90
CA GLU A 119 0.80 -42.87 19.66
C GLU A 119 -0.59 -43.23 19.08
N LYS A 120 -0.93 -44.55 19.03
CA LYS A 120 -2.26 -45.00 18.56
C LYS A 120 -3.42 -44.44 19.36
N SER A 121 -3.18 -44.03 20.62
CA SER A 121 -4.14 -43.39 21.53
C SER A 121 -4.30 -41.89 21.29
N SER A 122 -3.49 -41.28 20.40
CA SER A 122 -3.47 -39.82 20.19
C SER A 122 -4.83 -39.30 19.75
N LYS A 123 -5.26 -38.23 20.41
CA LYS A 123 -6.47 -37.50 20.07
C LYS A 123 -6.20 -36.51 18.94
N LYS A 124 -7.27 -35.96 18.35
CA LYS A 124 -7.18 -35.01 17.26
C LYS A 124 -6.22 -33.84 17.56
N ASN A 125 -6.29 -33.29 18.77
CA ASN A 125 -5.44 -32.13 19.16
C ASN A 125 -3.96 -32.52 19.29
N ASP A 126 -3.68 -33.76 19.71
CA ASP A 126 -2.32 -34.26 19.82
C ASP A 126 -1.68 -34.37 18.44
N LEU A 127 -2.40 -34.93 17.46
CA LEU A 127 -1.95 -35.02 16.07
C LEU A 127 -1.75 -33.62 15.45
N ILE A 128 -2.65 -32.68 15.73
CA ILE A 128 -2.49 -31.27 15.27
C ILE A 128 -1.20 -30.67 15.85
N SER A 129 -0.92 -30.91 17.13
CA SER A 129 0.29 -30.40 17.80
C SER A 129 1.55 -31.02 17.20
N LEU A 130 1.57 -32.34 17.00
CA LEU A 130 2.70 -33.04 16.37
C LEU A 130 2.98 -32.55 14.95
N ILE A 131 1.93 -32.41 14.11
CA ILE A 131 2.09 -31.89 12.74
C ILE A 131 2.59 -30.43 12.77
N ASN A 132 2.08 -29.59 13.66
CA ASN A 132 2.54 -28.22 13.79
C ASN A 132 4.01 -28.14 14.24
N GLN A 133 4.42 -28.98 15.18
CA GLN A 133 5.81 -29.07 15.62
C GLN A 133 6.73 -29.51 14.48
N TYR A 134 6.39 -30.61 13.81
CA TYR A 134 7.12 -31.08 12.64
C TYR A 134 7.25 -30.00 11.57
N THR A 135 6.15 -29.30 11.26
CA THR A 135 6.15 -28.20 10.30
C THR A 135 7.03 -27.06 10.76
N TYR A 136 6.99 -26.72 12.06
CA TYR A 136 7.83 -25.66 12.62
C TYR A 136 9.31 -26.02 12.53
N GLU A 137 9.70 -27.27 12.73
CA GLU A 137 11.09 -27.71 12.72
C GLU A 137 11.67 -27.83 11.30
N ASN A 138 10.89 -28.33 10.33
CA ASN A 138 11.37 -28.69 9.00
C ASN A 138 11.04 -27.69 7.90
N TYR A 139 10.06 -26.82 8.10
CA TYR A 139 9.57 -25.92 7.07
C TYR A 139 9.74 -24.45 7.45
N PHE A 140 9.81 -23.63 6.42
CA PHE A 140 9.63 -22.18 6.58
C PHE A 140 8.20 -21.85 7.02
N GLN A 141 8.06 -20.74 7.73
CA GLN A 141 6.77 -20.09 7.93
C GLN A 141 6.54 -19.08 6.80
N LYS A 142 5.37 -19.12 6.16
CA LYS A 142 4.99 -18.06 5.22
C LYS A 142 4.79 -16.75 5.97
N ILE A 143 5.37 -15.68 5.43
CA ILE A 143 5.02 -14.33 5.85
C ILE A 143 3.69 -14.00 5.18
N GLU A 144 2.62 -13.94 5.97
CA GLU A 144 1.30 -13.61 5.47
C GLU A 144 1.27 -12.12 5.09
N THR A 145 0.93 -11.84 3.84
CA THR A 145 0.61 -10.47 3.44
C THR A 145 -0.84 -10.19 3.81
N THR A 146 -1.04 -9.32 4.77
CA THR A 146 -2.39 -8.94 5.20
C THR A 146 -3.13 -8.26 4.05
N ASN A 147 -4.33 -8.72 3.75
CA ASN A 147 -5.19 -8.02 2.79
C ASN A 147 -5.47 -6.61 3.35
N ALA A 148 -5.25 -5.57 2.55
CA ALA A 148 -5.44 -4.18 2.97
C ALA A 148 -6.81 -3.91 3.64
N ASN A 149 -7.85 -4.62 3.18
CA ASN A 149 -9.20 -4.52 3.77
C ASN A 149 -9.29 -5.15 5.17
N LYS A 150 -8.31 -5.96 5.59
CA LYS A 150 -8.26 -6.63 6.91
C LYS A 150 -7.21 -6.03 7.85
N VAL A 151 -6.39 -5.11 7.37
CA VAL A 151 -5.41 -4.42 8.22
C VAL A 151 -6.14 -3.69 9.34
N ASN A 152 -5.63 -3.76 10.57
CA ASN A 152 -6.23 -3.08 11.71
C ASN A 152 -6.26 -1.55 11.47
N LEU A 153 -7.38 -0.91 11.81
CA LEU A 153 -7.52 0.55 11.69
C LEU A 153 -6.51 1.33 12.54
N ILE A 154 -6.11 0.77 13.70
CA ILE A 154 -5.05 1.37 14.54
C ILE A 154 -3.73 1.43 13.76
N ASN A 155 -3.35 0.34 13.07
CA ASN A 155 -2.14 0.29 12.25
C ASN A 155 -2.22 1.29 11.08
N ILE A 156 -3.40 1.40 10.45
CA ILE A 156 -3.62 2.41 9.40
C ILE A 156 -3.46 3.82 9.96
N GLY A 157 -4.03 4.12 11.11
CA GLY A 157 -3.87 5.43 11.76
C GLY A 157 -2.41 5.74 12.12
N SER A 158 -1.66 4.76 12.65
CA SER A 158 -0.23 4.90 12.91
C SER A 158 0.57 5.14 11.64
N ASN A 159 0.24 4.43 10.56
CA ASN A 159 0.88 4.61 9.24
C ASN A 159 0.57 5.98 8.62
N ILE A 160 -0.68 6.46 8.75
CA ILE A 160 -1.05 7.82 8.34
C ILE A 160 -0.14 8.82 9.03
N LYS A 161 -0.05 8.76 10.37
CA LYS A 161 0.81 9.67 11.14
C LYS A 161 2.26 9.62 10.67
N THR A 162 2.86 8.44 10.57
CA THR A 162 4.27 8.29 10.21
C THR A 162 4.54 8.74 8.78
N LYS A 163 3.72 8.31 7.82
CA LYS A 163 3.92 8.61 6.41
C LYS A 163 3.65 10.09 6.10
N PHE A 164 2.61 10.66 6.69
CA PHE A 164 2.28 12.08 6.47
C PHE A 164 3.30 12.99 7.12
N ASN A 165 3.80 12.66 8.29
CA ASN A 165 4.93 13.39 8.88
C ASN A 165 6.15 13.43 7.95
N ASN A 166 6.44 12.32 7.24
CA ASN A 166 7.55 12.29 6.30
C ASN A 166 7.24 13.03 4.98
N LEU A 167 6.01 12.88 4.46
CA LEU A 167 5.61 13.48 3.19
C LEU A 167 5.49 15.00 3.27
N PHE A 168 4.96 15.49 4.38
CA PHE A 168 4.64 16.90 4.58
C PHE A 168 5.54 17.58 5.62
N SER A 169 6.71 17.00 5.95
CA SER A 169 7.66 17.54 6.93
C SER A 169 8.21 18.93 6.59
N GLN A 170 8.13 19.32 5.32
CA GLN A 170 8.60 20.62 4.83
C GLN A 170 7.47 21.66 4.70
N GLU A 171 6.23 21.25 5.05
CA GLU A 171 5.08 22.13 4.92
C GLU A 171 4.77 22.78 6.27
N ASP A 172 4.84 24.11 6.36
CA ASP A 172 4.39 24.86 7.53
C ASP A 172 2.90 25.22 7.42
N THR A 173 2.44 25.51 6.19
CA THR A 173 1.06 25.94 5.91
C THR A 173 0.50 25.26 4.67
N ILE A 174 -0.79 24.93 4.72
CA ILE A 174 -1.60 24.46 3.58
C ILE A 174 -2.93 25.21 3.64
N ASP A 175 -3.24 25.99 2.61
CA ASP A 175 -4.47 26.81 2.60
C ASP A 175 -5.72 25.93 2.49
N TYR A 176 -5.68 24.91 1.64
CA TYR A 176 -6.80 23.98 1.45
C TYR A 176 -6.33 22.52 1.45
N VAL A 177 -6.97 21.70 2.28
CA VAL A 177 -6.91 20.23 2.20
C VAL A 177 -8.27 19.75 1.69
N ILE A 178 -8.31 19.23 0.46
CA ILE A 178 -9.53 18.71 -0.13
C ILE A 178 -9.48 17.19 -0.21
N ILE A 179 -10.54 16.53 0.23
CA ILE A 179 -10.59 15.10 0.40
C ILE A 179 -11.82 14.55 -0.32
N GLU A 180 -11.65 13.47 -1.11
CA GLU A 180 -12.79 12.81 -1.72
C GLU A 180 -13.77 12.30 -0.67
N ASN A 181 -15.03 12.70 -0.78
CA ASN A 181 -16.08 12.29 0.15
C ASN A 181 -16.49 10.84 -0.08
N GLN A 182 -16.32 10.02 0.93
CA GLN A 182 -16.68 8.61 0.92
C GLN A 182 -18.18 8.42 1.21
N ILE A 183 -18.99 8.27 0.16
CA ILE A 183 -20.45 8.14 0.24
C ILE A 183 -20.84 6.66 0.13
N GLY A 184 -21.75 6.22 1.01
CA GLY A 184 -22.40 4.92 0.93
C GLY A 184 -22.41 4.15 2.25
N PRO A 185 -23.40 3.25 2.46
CA PRO A 185 -23.54 2.48 3.70
C PRO A 185 -22.44 1.43 3.89
N ILE A 186 -21.81 0.97 2.79
CA ILE A 186 -20.72 -0.03 2.81
C ILE A 186 -19.35 0.63 3.04
N ALA A 187 -19.28 1.96 2.96
CA ALA A 187 -18.03 2.72 3.07
C ALA A 187 -17.57 3.02 4.51
N ASN A 188 -18.14 2.37 5.54
CA ASN A 188 -17.82 2.68 6.94
C ASN A 188 -16.32 2.71 7.24
N ARG A 189 -15.58 1.72 6.72
CA ARG A 189 -14.12 1.67 6.89
C ARG A 189 -13.42 2.86 6.23
N MET A 190 -13.82 3.21 5.01
CA MET A 190 -13.26 4.34 4.28
C MET A 190 -13.61 5.69 4.92
N LYS A 191 -14.82 5.82 5.47
CA LYS A 191 -15.23 7.00 6.27
C LYS A 191 -14.40 7.15 7.54
N THR A 192 -14.09 6.04 8.22
CA THR A 192 -13.22 6.08 9.39
C THR A 192 -11.82 6.56 9.00
N ILE A 193 -11.26 6.05 7.90
CA ILE A 193 -9.95 6.49 7.39
C ILE A 193 -10.00 7.97 6.97
N GLN A 194 -11.06 8.40 6.31
CA GLN A 194 -11.32 9.82 5.99
C GLN A 194 -11.27 10.69 7.25
N GLY A 195 -11.96 10.27 8.32
CA GLY A 195 -11.92 10.97 9.60
C GLY A 195 -10.52 10.99 10.24
N MET A 196 -9.76 9.89 10.15
CA MET A 196 -8.37 9.83 10.63
C MET A 196 -7.45 10.81 9.88
N ILE A 197 -7.64 10.95 8.56
CA ILE A 197 -6.87 11.90 7.73
C ILE A 197 -7.19 13.34 8.13
N VAL A 198 -8.47 13.67 8.27
CA VAL A 198 -8.89 15.00 8.76
C VAL A 198 -8.30 15.29 10.13
N GLN A 199 -8.42 14.34 11.05
CA GLN A 199 -7.90 14.47 12.42
C GLN A 199 -6.38 14.66 12.44
N TYR A 200 -5.64 13.98 11.52
CA TYR A 200 -4.21 14.21 11.38
C TYR A 200 -3.90 15.68 11.07
N PHE A 201 -4.56 16.27 10.08
CA PHE A 201 -4.31 17.67 9.71
C PHE A 201 -4.74 18.66 10.81
N ILE A 202 -5.82 18.38 11.54
CA ILE A 202 -6.26 19.21 12.68
C ILE A 202 -5.22 19.18 13.81
N MET A 203 -4.54 18.04 14.04
CA MET A 203 -3.62 17.86 15.16
C MET A 203 -2.15 17.99 14.78
N SER A 204 -1.82 18.10 13.49
CA SER A 204 -0.46 18.29 13.01
C SER A 204 0.06 19.69 13.33
N ASN A 205 1.39 19.86 13.23
CA ASN A 205 2.01 21.18 13.33
C ASN A 205 1.85 22.02 12.04
N ILE A 206 1.27 21.43 10.98
CA ILE A 206 0.98 22.11 9.72
C ILE A 206 -0.26 22.96 9.96
N PHE A 207 -0.16 24.27 9.75
CA PHE A 207 -1.32 25.14 9.78
C PHE A 207 -2.17 24.87 8.53
N VAL A 208 -3.40 24.40 8.74
CA VAL A 208 -4.38 24.18 7.66
C VAL A 208 -5.54 25.15 7.83
N GLU A 209 -5.75 26.02 6.84
CA GLU A 209 -6.81 27.02 6.91
C GLU A 209 -8.19 26.40 6.67
N ASN A 210 -8.31 25.54 5.64
CA ASN A 210 -9.58 24.93 5.25
C ASN A 210 -9.45 23.44 4.95
N ILE A 211 -10.39 22.63 5.44
CA ILE A 211 -10.53 21.21 5.08
C ILE A 211 -11.92 21.00 4.49
N GLU A 212 -11.99 20.56 3.23
CA GLU A 212 -13.26 20.36 2.52
C GLU A 212 -13.41 18.94 1.98
N PHE A 213 -14.64 18.39 2.06
CA PHE A 213 -15.00 17.15 1.40
C PHE A 213 -15.57 17.40 0.02
N ILE A 214 -14.98 16.75 -0.99
CA ILE A 214 -15.31 16.97 -2.40
C ILE A 214 -15.99 15.71 -2.98
N SER A 215 -17.05 15.90 -3.77
CA SER A 215 -17.70 14.79 -4.44
C SER A 215 -16.79 14.18 -5.53
N ALA A 216 -16.72 12.84 -5.56
CA ALA A 216 -16.00 12.11 -6.62
C ALA A 216 -16.47 12.46 -8.04
N SER A 217 -17.72 12.89 -8.21
CA SER A 217 -18.27 13.30 -9.51
C SER A 217 -17.60 14.55 -10.10
N ASN A 218 -16.97 15.36 -9.26
CA ASN A 218 -16.36 16.61 -9.69
C ASN A 218 -15.07 16.41 -10.52
N LYS A 219 -14.35 15.29 -10.31
CA LYS A 219 -13.11 14.96 -11.03
C LYS A 219 -13.24 15.02 -12.55
N LEU A 220 -14.40 14.65 -13.06
CA LEU A 220 -14.66 14.56 -14.51
C LEU A 220 -15.80 15.46 -14.97
N LYS A 221 -16.16 16.51 -14.20
CA LYS A 221 -17.31 17.38 -14.47
C LYS A 221 -17.19 18.12 -15.80
N ASN A 222 -15.98 18.38 -16.27
CA ASN A 222 -15.68 19.05 -17.53
C ASN A 222 -15.38 18.07 -18.67
N CYS A 223 -15.67 16.79 -18.50
CA CYS A 223 -15.55 15.78 -19.53
C CYS A 223 -16.94 15.39 -20.01
N ASP A 224 -17.15 15.29 -21.33
CA ASP A 224 -18.40 14.79 -21.93
C ASP A 224 -18.58 13.31 -21.64
N ILE A 225 -18.95 12.99 -20.40
CA ILE A 225 -19.16 11.60 -19.95
C ILE A 225 -20.65 11.32 -19.91
N ASN A 226 -21.10 10.41 -20.78
CA ASN A 226 -22.46 9.86 -20.68
C ASN A 226 -22.66 9.13 -19.34
N THR A 227 -23.80 9.33 -18.70
CA THR A 227 -24.17 8.71 -17.43
C THR A 227 -24.10 7.17 -17.42
N LYS A 228 -24.08 6.54 -18.60
CA LYS A 228 -23.97 5.08 -18.81
C LYS A 228 -22.54 4.55 -18.95
N THR A 229 -21.51 5.41 -18.83
CA THR A 229 -20.10 5.00 -19.00
C THR A 229 -19.67 4.04 -17.87
N LYS A 230 -19.09 2.89 -18.25
CA LYS A 230 -18.59 1.89 -17.27
C LYS A 230 -17.47 2.47 -16.42
N TYR A 231 -17.31 1.95 -15.21
CA TYR A 231 -16.27 2.38 -14.28
C TYR A 231 -14.85 2.30 -14.87
N SER A 232 -14.54 1.20 -15.61
CA SER A 232 -13.26 1.02 -16.29
C SER A 232 -12.97 2.09 -17.35
N ASP A 233 -14.01 2.54 -18.03
CA ASP A 233 -13.87 3.53 -19.10
C ASP A 233 -13.70 4.94 -18.52
N ARG A 234 -14.39 5.22 -17.40
CA ARG A 234 -14.17 6.47 -16.65
C ARG A 234 -12.73 6.60 -16.18
N LYS A 235 -12.11 5.51 -15.69
CA LYS A 235 -10.68 5.51 -15.33
C LYS A 235 -9.77 5.81 -16.51
N LYS A 236 -10.02 5.21 -17.66
CA LYS A 236 -9.26 5.49 -18.90
C LYS A 236 -9.38 6.96 -19.32
N ILE A 237 -10.61 7.48 -19.30
CA ILE A 237 -10.89 8.90 -19.61
C ILE A 237 -10.14 9.82 -18.64
N GLY A 238 -10.17 9.52 -17.33
CA GLY A 238 -9.42 10.28 -16.32
C GLY A 238 -7.91 10.30 -16.60
N ILE A 239 -7.31 9.14 -16.89
CA ILE A 239 -5.88 9.04 -17.22
C ILE A 239 -5.56 9.86 -18.48
N GLN A 240 -6.37 9.73 -19.55
CA GLN A 240 -6.17 10.46 -20.79
C GLN A 240 -6.29 11.97 -20.58
N LYS A 241 -7.33 12.41 -19.87
CA LYS A 241 -7.55 13.83 -19.56
C LYS A 241 -6.43 14.44 -18.73
N CYS A 242 -5.97 13.70 -17.71
CA CYS A 242 -4.83 14.12 -16.90
C CYS A 242 -3.59 14.30 -17.78
N LEU A 243 -3.27 13.32 -18.63
CA LEU A 243 -2.13 13.38 -19.56
C LEU A 243 -2.23 14.54 -20.53
N GLU A 244 -3.40 14.81 -21.11
CA GLU A 244 -3.64 15.95 -21.98
C GLU A 244 -3.31 17.27 -21.27
N ILE A 245 -3.83 17.44 -20.05
CA ILE A 245 -3.64 18.68 -19.29
C ILE A 245 -2.18 18.87 -18.91
N ILE A 246 -1.51 17.86 -18.34
CA ILE A 246 -0.11 18.01 -17.92
C ILE A 246 0.83 18.18 -19.12
N SER A 247 0.49 17.65 -20.30
CA SER A 247 1.28 17.81 -21.51
C SER A 247 1.10 19.17 -22.19
N SER A 248 -0.09 19.76 -22.09
CA SER A 248 -0.41 21.04 -22.75
C SER A 248 -0.13 22.27 -21.87
N ASN A 249 -0.03 22.09 -20.57
CA ASN A 249 0.19 23.18 -19.62
C ASN A 249 1.65 23.20 -19.17
N HIS A 250 2.35 24.30 -19.47
CA HIS A 250 3.77 24.48 -19.14
C HIS A 250 4.05 24.32 -17.62
N SER A 251 3.11 24.72 -16.76
CA SER A 251 3.25 24.64 -15.30
C SER A 251 3.28 23.18 -14.78
N PHE A 252 2.80 22.21 -15.56
CA PHE A 252 2.69 20.82 -15.17
C PHE A 252 3.53 19.88 -16.05
N SER A 253 4.13 20.40 -17.13
CA SER A 253 4.82 19.59 -18.14
C SER A 253 6.01 18.79 -17.60
N ASN A 254 6.63 19.24 -16.52
CA ASN A 254 7.70 18.52 -15.81
C ASN A 254 7.23 17.21 -15.16
N GLN A 255 5.92 16.99 -15.03
CA GLN A 255 5.33 15.78 -14.43
C GLN A 255 5.01 14.69 -15.47
N VAL A 256 5.13 14.95 -16.77
CA VAL A 256 4.75 14.03 -17.85
C VAL A 256 5.52 12.72 -17.78
N ASP A 257 6.84 12.78 -17.61
CA ASP A 257 7.68 11.58 -17.53
C ASP A 257 7.37 10.76 -16.29
N TYR A 258 7.24 11.41 -15.13
CA TYR A 258 6.84 10.77 -13.88
C TYR A 258 5.50 10.06 -14.02
N PHE A 259 4.49 10.73 -14.57
CA PHE A 259 3.17 10.16 -14.79
C PHE A 259 3.21 8.96 -15.73
N ASN A 260 3.99 9.04 -16.84
CA ASN A 260 4.08 7.99 -17.84
C ASN A 260 4.72 6.70 -17.32
N ILE A 261 5.67 6.77 -16.41
CA ILE A 261 6.32 5.59 -15.84
C ILE A 261 5.59 5.04 -14.61
N HIS A 262 4.70 5.83 -13.99
CA HIS A 262 4.02 5.45 -12.76
C HIS A 262 3.00 4.32 -12.99
N LYS A 263 2.97 3.32 -12.08
CA LYS A 263 2.10 2.13 -12.19
C LYS A 263 0.63 2.41 -11.88
N LYS A 264 0.36 3.47 -11.10
CA LYS A 264 -0.97 3.83 -10.59
C LYS A 264 -1.42 5.17 -11.17
N LYS A 265 -1.49 5.23 -12.51
CA LYS A 265 -1.88 6.44 -13.24
C LYS A 265 -3.32 6.87 -12.95
N ASP A 266 -4.20 5.90 -12.69
CA ASP A 266 -5.60 6.13 -12.35
C ASP A 266 -5.74 6.89 -11.03
N ASP A 267 -5.05 6.44 -9.99
CA ASP A 267 -5.10 7.06 -8.66
C ASP A 267 -4.40 8.45 -8.69
N LEU A 268 -3.27 8.58 -9.42
CA LEU A 268 -2.63 9.88 -9.66
C LEU A 268 -3.58 10.85 -10.36
N SER A 269 -4.23 10.41 -11.46
CA SER A 269 -5.17 11.24 -12.22
C SER A 269 -6.32 11.73 -11.35
N ASP A 270 -6.85 10.87 -10.48
CA ASP A 270 -7.97 11.19 -9.62
C ASP A 270 -7.62 12.31 -8.63
N SER A 271 -6.45 12.24 -7.98
CA SER A 271 -5.99 13.31 -7.07
C SER A 271 -5.69 14.62 -7.79
N PHE A 272 -5.09 14.56 -9.00
CA PHE A 272 -4.78 15.74 -9.80
C PHE A 272 -6.06 16.42 -10.32
N LEU A 273 -6.95 15.67 -10.98
CA LEU A 273 -8.16 16.24 -11.58
C LEU A 273 -9.11 16.83 -10.55
N GLN A 274 -9.19 16.20 -9.37
CA GLN A 274 -9.94 16.72 -8.23
C GLN A 274 -9.40 18.10 -7.78
N GLY A 275 -8.08 18.21 -7.60
CA GLY A 275 -7.44 19.44 -7.17
C GLY A 275 -7.58 20.55 -8.20
N LEU A 276 -7.35 20.23 -9.48
CA LEU A 276 -7.50 21.20 -10.58
C LEU A 276 -8.94 21.67 -10.71
N TRP A 277 -9.93 20.77 -10.59
CA TRP A 277 -11.32 21.16 -10.57
C TRP A 277 -11.62 22.16 -9.44
N PHE A 278 -11.12 21.88 -8.23
CA PHE A 278 -11.34 22.73 -7.05
C PHE A 278 -10.73 24.13 -7.25
N ILE A 279 -9.50 24.22 -7.72
CA ILE A 279 -8.82 25.49 -8.03
C ILE A 279 -9.65 26.32 -9.01
N ASN A 280 -10.15 25.70 -10.09
CA ASN A 280 -10.96 26.36 -11.10
C ASN A 280 -12.36 26.77 -10.57
N ASP A 281 -13.00 25.92 -9.77
CA ASP A 281 -14.35 26.17 -9.21
C ASP A 281 -14.33 27.30 -8.19
N LYS A 282 -13.30 27.36 -7.34
CA LYS A 282 -13.09 28.43 -6.36
C LYS A 282 -12.52 29.72 -6.99
N LYS A 283 -11.99 29.66 -8.20
CA LYS A 283 -11.31 30.79 -8.89
C LYS A 283 -10.14 31.37 -8.09
N ILE A 284 -9.32 30.52 -7.52
CA ILE A 284 -8.16 30.85 -6.69
C ILE A 284 -6.86 30.71 -7.45
#